data_0cb7fd1d64dea37246bf78e1248ab6b2
#
_entry.id   0cb7fd1d64dea37246bf78e1248ab6b2
#
_cell.length_a   1.000
_cell.length_b   1.000
_cell.length_c   1.000
_cell.angle_alpha   90.00
_cell.angle_beta   90.00
_cell.angle_gamma   90.00
#
_symmetry.space_group_name_H-M   'P 1'
#
loop_
_entity.id
_entity.type
_entity.pdbx_description
1 polymer ?
#
loop_
_entity_poly.entity_id
_entity_poly.type
_entity_poly.pdbx_seq_one_letter_code
_entity_poly.pdbx_strand_id
1 'polypeptide(L)'
;MTVPAMLRRGARRGAWLCTAALLLLAPSTRAQGAPELDPNIDTLARVTTSTSELRAGPGLSYRVIERAERGDTFFVQGREATGFWLRVYLADGRTAFLLGDTADTMLASDAGEDAPGAPGVFAPPPLDSARGGMAMTGGVFDGNGYAELKPAFVLNRALSLEPYIGLVLASSGRSLLYGAGAVLNLAPDFALAPYVTLGAGGFSTLPNEDAFALQRQTLFHARAGGGLLVSLRWRITLRLEMTNTLLFDADSYANAQSYVGGLGSYF
;
A
#
# COMPACT_ATOMS: atom_id res chain seq x y z
N MET A 1 34.88 -9.75 -20.19
CA MET A 1 34.56 -8.58 -19.35
C MET A 1 33.83 -9.13 -18.14
N THR A 2 34.41 -9.07 -16.97
CA THR A 2 33.91 -9.69 -15.72
C THR A 2 32.90 -8.75 -15.08
N VAL A 3 31.74 -9.29 -14.66
CA VAL A 3 30.77 -8.60 -13.78
C VAL A 3 31.54 -7.91 -12.65
N PRO A 4 31.32 -6.62 -12.38
CA PRO A 4 32.11 -5.89 -11.40
C PRO A 4 32.07 -6.59 -10.06
N ALA A 5 33.22 -6.74 -9.45
CA ALA A 5 33.47 -7.46 -8.19
C ALA A 5 32.71 -6.90 -6.96
N MET A 6 31.88 -5.87 -7.15
CA MET A 6 31.03 -5.23 -6.15
C MET A 6 30.04 -6.20 -5.47
N LEU A 7 29.58 -7.22 -6.20
CA LEU A 7 28.56 -8.16 -5.69
C LEU A 7 29.13 -9.38 -4.96
N ARG A 8 30.47 -9.57 -5.00
CA ARG A 8 31.07 -10.82 -4.44
C ARG A 8 31.68 -10.74 -3.05
N ARG A 9 31.78 -9.56 -2.39
CA ARG A 9 32.48 -9.42 -1.09
C ARG A 9 31.75 -8.55 -0.07
N GLY A 10 30.50 -8.86 0.26
CA GLY A 10 29.75 -8.09 1.27
C GLY A 10 28.96 -8.91 2.30
N ALA A 11 29.07 -10.21 2.27
CA ALA A 11 28.37 -11.04 3.24
C ALA A 11 29.21 -11.24 4.50
N ARG A 12 29.05 -10.36 5.49
CA ARG A 12 29.14 -10.62 6.94
C ARG A 12 29.57 -9.37 7.72
N ARG A 13 28.66 -8.79 8.47
CA ARG A 13 28.78 -7.75 9.51
C ARG A 13 28.31 -6.35 9.07
N GLY A 14 27.06 -6.06 9.25
CA GLY A 14 26.54 -4.68 9.16
C GLY A 14 25.03 -4.50 8.97
N ALA A 15 24.29 -5.56 8.72
CA ALA A 15 22.87 -5.48 8.31
C ALA A 15 21.88 -5.09 9.44
N TRP A 16 22.32 -4.94 10.69
CA TRP A 16 21.40 -4.75 11.83
C TRP A 16 21.24 -3.31 12.30
N LEU A 17 22.04 -2.37 11.81
CA LEU A 17 22.03 -0.99 12.32
C LEU A 17 21.23 0.02 11.45
N CYS A 18 20.94 -0.28 10.21
CA CYS A 18 20.21 0.67 9.35
C CYS A 18 18.67 0.62 9.50
N THR A 19 18.11 -0.50 9.97
CA THR A 19 16.66 -0.63 10.14
C THR A 19 16.15 0.15 11.37
N ALA A 20 16.98 0.35 12.37
CA ALA A 20 16.61 1.09 13.58
C ALA A 20 16.66 2.63 13.41
N ALA A 21 17.47 3.14 12.49
CA ALA A 21 17.67 4.57 12.33
C ALA A 21 16.56 5.26 11.53
N LEU A 22 15.85 4.54 10.66
CA LEU A 22 14.71 5.11 9.90
C LEU A 22 13.46 5.29 10.78
N LEU A 23 13.34 4.54 11.86
CA LEU A 23 12.22 4.67 12.81
C LEU A 23 12.38 5.87 13.76
N LEU A 24 13.59 6.43 13.88
CA LEU A 24 13.89 7.55 14.79
C LEU A 24 13.83 8.92 14.11
N LEU A 25 13.70 8.98 12.78
CA LEU A 25 13.54 10.21 12.00
C LEU A 25 12.10 10.44 11.54
N ALA A 26 11.15 9.65 12.02
CA ALA A 26 9.77 10.09 11.93
C ALA A 26 9.69 11.43 12.68
N PRO A 27 9.40 12.56 11.99
CA PRO A 27 8.99 13.72 12.72
C PRO A 27 7.88 13.23 13.64
N SER A 28 7.96 13.57 14.91
CA SER A 28 6.81 13.51 15.80
C SER A 28 5.78 14.55 15.31
N THR A 29 5.29 14.39 14.08
CA THR A 29 3.93 14.76 13.79
C THR A 29 3.20 14.01 14.89
N ARG A 30 2.79 14.75 15.93
CA ARG A 30 1.65 14.35 16.73
C ARG A 30 0.76 13.71 15.71
N ALA A 31 0.64 12.37 15.76
CA ALA A 31 -0.41 11.68 15.10
C ALA A 31 -1.61 12.55 15.46
N GLN A 32 -2.08 13.34 14.51
CA GLN A 32 -3.42 13.89 14.59
C GLN A 32 -4.19 12.65 14.84
N GLY A 33 -4.64 12.52 16.10
CA GLY A 33 -5.16 11.28 16.61
C GLY A 33 -6.04 10.75 15.52
N ALA A 34 -5.89 9.50 15.14
CA ALA A 34 -6.85 8.84 14.26
C ALA A 34 -8.17 9.48 14.63
N PRO A 35 -8.93 10.07 13.69
CA PRO A 35 -10.11 10.80 14.08
C PRO A 35 -10.81 9.91 15.09
N GLU A 36 -10.57 10.23 16.35
CA GLU A 36 -11.22 9.63 17.48
C GLU A 36 -12.64 9.81 17.04
N LEU A 37 -13.33 8.72 16.77
CA LEU A 37 -14.74 8.77 16.40
C LEU A 37 -15.27 9.74 17.41
N ASP A 38 -15.50 10.99 16.99
CA ASP A 38 -15.86 12.06 17.88
C ASP A 38 -17.01 11.48 18.68
N PRO A 39 -16.90 11.24 19.99
CA PRO A 39 -17.96 10.63 20.76
C PRO A 39 -19.28 11.39 20.63
N ASN A 40 -19.26 12.56 19.98
CA ASN A 40 -20.44 13.33 19.62
C ASN A 40 -20.93 13.13 18.17
N ILE A 41 -20.28 12.32 17.32
CA ILE A 41 -20.79 11.99 15.98
C ILE A 41 -21.28 10.54 15.97
N ASP A 42 -22.16 10.23 16.87
CA ASP A 42 -22.89 8.96 16.91
C ASP A 42 -24.08 9.02 15.95
N THR A 43 -23.85 9.34 14.68
CA THR A 43 -24.89 9.27 13.67
C THR A 43 -24.83 7.91 12.98
N LEU A 44 -25.93 7.20 13.04
CA LEU A 44 -26.16 5.96 12.32
C LEU A 44 -27.08 6.20 11.12
N ALA A 45 -26.89 5.42 10.06
CA ALA A 45 -27.84 5.26 8.98
C ALA A 45 -28.53 3.90 9.14
N ARG A 46 -29.84 3.90 9.21
CA ARG A 46 -30.67 2.67 9.21
C ARG A 46 -31.35 2.53 7.86
N VAL A 47 -31.17 1.39 7.19
CA VAL A 47 -31.79 1.10 5.91
C VAL A 47 -33.30 0.95 6.07
N THR A 48 -34.08 1.71 5.29
CA THR A 48 -35.54 1.75 5.33
C THR A 48 -36.17 0.98 4.16
N THR A 49 -35.47 0.84 3.06
CA THR A 49 -35.90 0.06 1.90
C THR A 49 -35.69 -1.43 2.11
N SER A 50 -36.34 -2.28 1.33
CA SER A 50 -36.17 -3.74 1.42
C SER A 50 -34.72 -4.17 1.22
N THR A 51 -34.03 -3.52 0.27
CA THR A 51 -32.61 -3.69 0.00
C THR A 51 -32.01 -2.36 -0.42
N SER A 52 -30.76 -2.10 -0.08
CA SER A 52 -29.98 -0.97 -0.55
C SER A 52 -28.56 -1.42 -0.94
N GLU A 53 -27.99 -0.77 -1.93
CA GLU A 53 -26.64 -1.10 -2.42
C GLU A 53 -25.61 -0.19 -1.78
N LEU A 54 -24.60 -0.80 -1.18
CA LEU A 54 -23.41 -0.17 -0.65
C LEU A 54 -22.35 -0.16 -1.75
N ARG A 55 -21.91 1.02 -2.17
CA ARG A 55 -21.04 1.20 -3.33
C ARG A 55 -19.64 1.69 -2.95
N ALA A 56 -18.68 1.47 -3.84
CA ALA A 56 -17.28 1.89 -3.67
C ALA A 56 -17.08 3.41 -3.72
N GLY A 57 -18.08 4.17 -4.23
CA GLY A 57 -18.02 5.62 -4.34
C GLY A 57 -19.39 6.24 -4.45
N PRO A 58 -19.49 7.60 -4.35
CA PRO A 58 -20.75 8.34 -4.31
C PRO A 58 -21.38 8.49 -5.71
N GLY A 59 -21.94 7.42 -6.23
CA GLY A 59 -22.62 7.44 -7.53
C GLY A 59 -23.03 6.06 -8.02
N LEU A 60 -24.03 5.99 -8.87
CA LEU A 60 -24.58 4.74 -9.41
C LEU A 60 -23.61 3.99 -10.34
N SER A 61 -22.61 4.68 -10.90
CA SER A 61 -21.58 4.08 -11.75
C SER A 61 -20.49 3.33 -10.97
N TYR A 62 -20.43 3.54 -9.66
CA TYR A 62 -19.47 2.82 -8.83
C TYR A 62 -19.94 1.40 -8.53
N ARG A 63 -18.98 0.49 -8.40
CA ARG A 63 -19.23 -0.92 -8.12
C ARG A 63 -19.97 -1.10 -6.79
N VAL A 64 -20.91 -2.03 -6.76
CA VAL A 64 -21.56 -2.50 -5.53
C VAL A 64 -20.55 -3.36 -4.76
N ILE A 65 -20.30 -2.99 -3.50
CA ILE A 65 -19.44 -3.74 -2.57
C ILE A 65 -20.26 -4.77 -1.81
N GLU A 66 -21.44 -4.34 -1.34
CA GLU A 66 -22.30 -5.11 -0.45
C GLU A 66 -23.76 -4.70 -0.67
N ARG A 67 -24.69 -5.54 -0.24
CA ARG A 67 -26.12 -5.23 -0.21
C ARG A 67 -26.59 -5.28 1.23
N ALA A 68 -27.24 -4.21 1.66
CA ALA A 68 -27.85 -4.08 2.97
C ALA A 68 -29.34 -4.38 2.88
N GLU A 69 -29.89 -4.96 3.92
CA GLU A 69 -31.32 -5.24 4.06
C GLU A 69 -31.97 -4.19 4.97
N ARG A 70 -33.31 -4.19 4.96
CA ARG A 70 -34.07 -3.30 5.83
C ARG A 70 -33.75 -3.55 7.30
N GLY A 71 -33.41 -2.48 8.02
CA GLY A 71 -33.05 -2.51 9.44
C GLY A 71 -31.55 -2.53 9.69
N ASP A 72 -30.73 -2.84 8.69
CA ASP A 72 -29.28 -2.76 8.84
C ASP A 72 -28.85 -1.35 9.21
N THR A 73 -27.90 -1.26 10.13
CA THR A 73 -27.39 0.01 10.66
C THR A 73 -25.89 0.15 10.42
N PHE A 74 -25.48 1.36 10.02
CA PHE A 74 -24.08 1.68 9.69
C PHE A 74 -23.68 2.98 10.34
N PHE A 75 -22.43 3.08 10.83
CA PHE A 75 -21.86 4.36 11.27
C PHE A 75 -21.67 5.29 10.10
N VAL A 76 -22.21 6.51 10.20
CA VAL A 76 -22.07 7.56 9.20
C VAL A 76 -20.80 8.36 9.47
N GLN A 77 -19.87 8.34 8.52
CA GLN A 77 -18.67 9.17 8.55
C GLN A 77 -18.95 10.60 8.05
N GLY A 78 -19.92 10.76 7.17
CA GLY A 78 -20.27 12.05 6.59
C GLY A 78 -21.16 11.92 5.36
N ARG A 79 -21.54 13.08 4.80
CA ARG A 79 -22.26 13.19 3.52
C ARG A 79 -21.32 13.69 2.43
N GLU A 80 -21.43 13.13 1.23
CA GLU A 80 -20.68 13.64 0.10
C GLU A 80 -21.29 14.95 -0.44
N ALA A 81 -20.47 15.75 -1.16
CA ALA A 81 -20.76 17.12 -1.56
C ALA A 81 -22.10 17.32 -2.29
N THR A 82 -22.61 16.30 -2.97
CA THR A 82 -23.92 16.34 -3.62
C THR A 82 -25.08 16.06 -2.65
N GLY A 83 -24.77 15.67 -1.40
CA GLY A 83 -25.76 15.43 -0.34
C GLY A 83 -26.57 14.14 -0.44
N PHE A 84 -26.50 13.44 -1.58
CA PHE A 84 -27.32 12.25 -1.83
C PHE A 84 -26.69 10.96 -1.31
N TRP A 85 -25.39 10.95 -1.02
CA TRP A 85 -24.65 9.76 -0.60
C TRP A 85 -24.12 9.92 0.83
N LEU A 86 -24.42 8.93 1.66
CA LEU A 86 -23.87 8.78 2.99
C LEU A 86 -22.62 7.93 2.89
N ARG A 87 -21.50 8.43 3.42
CA ARG A 87 -20.30 7.64 3.61
C ARG A 87 -20.42 6.89 4.93
N VAL A 88 -20.38 5.56 4.85
CA VAL A 88 -20.61 4.68 6.00
C VAL A 88 -19.45 3.70 6.20
N TYR A 89 -19.30 3.21 7.42
CA TYR A 89 -18.39 2.11 7.71
C TYR A 89 -19.14 0.78 7.71
N LEU A 90 -18.53 -0.20 7.03
CA LEU A 90 -18.93 -1.60 7.11
C LEU A 90 -18.34 -2.25 8.38
N ALA A 91 -18.90 -3.40 8.78
CA ALA A 91 -18.42 -4.15 9.95
C ALA A 91 -16.94 -4.59 9.83
N ASP A 92 -16.47 -4.83 8.60
CA ASP A 92 -15.08 -5.17 8.28
C ASP A 92 -14.15 -3.94 8.23
N GLY A 93 -14.64 -2.73 8.54
CA GLY A 93 -13.88 -1.49 8.55
C GLY A 93 -13.71 -0.80 7.20
N ARG A 94 -14.21 -1.39 6.11
CA ARG A 94 -14.24 -0.70 4.81
C ARG A 94 -15.18 0.51 4.85
N THR A 95 -14.88 1.50 4.01
CA THR A 95 -15.80 2.61 3.76
C THR A 95 -16.64 2.28 2.52
N ALA A 96 -17.94 2.48 2.64
CA ALA A 96 -18.89 2.35 1.54
C ALA A 96 -19.78 3.58 1.43
N PHE A 97 -20.51 3.68 0.32
CA PHE A 97 -21.44 4.76 0.07
C PHE A 97 -22.86 4.21 -0.08
N LEU A 98 -23.72 4.67 0.82
CA LEU A 98 -25.14 4.35 0.86
C LEU A 98 -25.94 5.51 0.31
N LEU A 99 -26.93 5.24 -0.53
CA LEU A 99 -27.84 6.28 -1.05
C LEU A 99 -28.73 6.80 0.10
N GLY A 100 -28.67 8.09 0.36
CA GLY A 100 -29.38 8.72 1.49
C GLY A 100 -30.91 8.51 1.48
N ASP A 101 -31.51 8.44 0.29
CA ASP A 101 -32.97 8.20 0.15
C ASP A 101 -33.38 6.77 0.55
N THR A 102 -32.43 5.86 0.74
CA THR A 102 -32.70 4.47 1.13
C THR A 102 -32.48 4.22 2.63
N ALA A 103 -32.10 5.26 3.38
CA ALA A 103 -31.81 5.15 4.81
C ALA A 103 -32.20 6.40 5.58
N ASP A 104 -32.65 6.21 6.81
CA ASP A 104 -32.85 7.26 7.79
C ASP A 104 -31.60 7.44 8.65
N THR A 105 -31.26 8.68 8.98
CA THR A 105 -30.16 8.98 9.91
C THR A 105 -30.72 9.17 11.32
N MET A 106 -30.09 8.52 12.31
CA MET A 106 -30.46 8.61 13.72
C MET A 106 -29.20 8.78 14.59
N LEU A 107 -29.39 9.18 15.83
CA LEU A 107 -28.31 9.14 16.82
C LEU A 107 -28.09 7.70 17.30
N ALA A 108 -26.83 7.33 17.58
CA ALA A 108 -26.51 6.00 18.08
C ALA A 108 -27.17 5.72 19.44
N SER A 109 -27.38 6.77 20.25
CA SER A 109 -28.16 6.67 21.49
C SER A 109 -29.58 6.17 21.29
N ASP A 110 -30.16 6.40 20.12
CA ASP A 110 -31.55 6.04 19.79
C ASP A 110 -31.65 4.63 19.15
N ALA A 111 -30.52 4.07 18.76
CA ALA A 111 -30.47 2.75 18.10
C ALA A 111 -30.58 1.57 19.10
N GLY A 112 -30.28 1.79 20.39
CA GLY A 112 -30.33 0.75 21.39
C GLY A 112 -29.43 -0.46 21.07
N GLU A 113 -30.01 -1.67 21.17
CA GLU A 113 -29.29 -2.93 20.86
C GLU A 113 -28.97 -3.13 19.37
N ASP A 114 -29.60 -2.35 18.48
CA ASP A 114 -29.36 -2.39 17.03
C ASP A 114 -28.14 -1.56 16.61
N ALA A 115 -27.42 -0.94 17.55
CA ALA A 115 -26.20 -0.19 17.23
C ALA A 115 -25.12 -1.13 16.71
N PRO A 116 -24.48 -0.81 15.55
CA PRO A 116 -23.42 -1.63 15.01
C PRO A 116 -22.21 -1.61 15.96
N GLY A 117 -21.47 -2.71 16.03
CA GLY A 117 -20.19 -2.77 16.73
C GLY A 117 -19.16 -1.79 16.15
N ALA A 118 -18.19 -1.36 16.96
CA ALA A 118 -17.12 -0.48 16.48
C ALA A 118 -16.39 -1.11 15.28
N PRO A 119 -16.15 -0.35 14.20
CA PRO A 119 -15.47 -0.87 13.01
C PRO A 119 -14.08 -1.40 13.36
N GLY A 120 -13.70 -2.56 12.81
CA GLY A 120 -12.38 -3.15 13.00
C GLY A 120 -11.25 -2.23 12.52
N VAL A 121 -10.07 -2.36 13.13
CA VAL A 121 -8.87 -1.62 12.73
C VAL A 121 -8.32 -2.15 11.41
N PHE A 122 -8.40 -3.45 11.20
CA PHE A 122 -7.94 -4.12 9.99
C PHE A 122 -9.08 -4.15 8.98
N ALA A 123 -8.84 -3.55 7.81
CA ALA A 123 -9.81 -3.49 6.72
C ALA A 123 -9.14 -3.92 5.41
N PRO A 124 -9.86 -4.52 4.46
CA PRO A 124 -9.32 -4.77 3.14
C PRO A 124 -8.73 -3.50 2.51
N PRO A 125 -7.67 -3.62 1.69
CA PRO A 125 -7.11 -2.46 1.00
C PRO A 125 -8.17 -1.80 0.12
N PRO A 126 -8.27 -0.45 0.11
CA PRO A 126 -9.35 0.28 -0.55
C PRO A 126 -9.19 0.33 -2.08
N LEU A 127 -8.80 -0.78 -2.70
CA LEU A 127 -8.49 -0.87 -4.13
C LEU A 127 -9.73 -0.69 -5.02
N ASP A 128 -10.93 -0.93 -4.49
CA ASP A 128 -12.18 -0.73 -5.23
C ASP A 128 -12.50 0.74 -5.49
N SER A 129 -12.11 1.62 -4.56
CA SER A 129 -12.37 3.06 -4.63
C SER A 129 -11.13 3.87 -4.97
N ALA A 130 -9.94 3.31 -4.83
CA ALA A 130 -8.69 3.98 -5.12
C ALA A 130 -8.38 3.97 -6.62
N ARG A 131 -7.84 5.07 -7.12
CA ARG A 131 -7.28 5.18 -8.47
C ARG A 131 -5.77 5.22 -8.47
N GLY A 132 -5.18 5.58 -7.34
CA GLY A 132 -3.76 5.69 -7.16
C GLY A 132 -3.34 5.35 -5.74
N GLY A 133 -2.03 5.35 -5.55
CA GLY A 133 -1.41 5.14 -4.25
C GLY A 133 0.06 5.50 -4.29
N MET A 134 0.67 5.41 -3.12
CA MET A 134 2.10 5.57 -2.96
C MET A 134 2.59 4.66 -1.84
N ALA A 135 3.70 3.99 -2.06
CA ALA A 135 4.37 3.21 -1.02
C ALA A 135 5.84 3.62 -0.93
N MET A 136 6.34 3.65 0.30
CA MET A 136 7.76 3.82 0.61
C MET A 136 8.21 2.60 1.39
N THR A 137 9.24 1.94 0.90
CA THR A 137 9.78 0.72 1.48
C THR A 137 11.28 0.87 1.72
N GLY A 138 11.77 0.18 2.73
CA GLY A 138 13.21 0.12 3.05
C GLY A 138 13.60 -1.26 3.52
N GLY A 139 14.87 -1.59 3.35
CA GLY A 139 15.39 -2.90 3.73
C GLY A 139 16.76 -3.18 3.15
N VAL A 140 16.93 -4.36 2.60
CA VAL A 140 18.21 -4.81 2.06
C VAL A 140 18.06 -5.28 0.61
N PHE A 141 19.07 -5.00 -0.20
CA PHE A 141 19.24 -5.47 -1.58
C PHE A 141 20.64 -6.08 -1.70
N ASP A 142 20.70 -7.39 -1.84
CA ASP A 142 21.95 -8.16 -1.89
C ASP A 142 22.93 -7.81 -0.75
N GLY A 143 22.40 -7.70 0.48
CA GLY A 143 23.18 -7.38 1.67
C GLY A 143 23.51 -5.89 1.86
N ASN A 144 23.10 -5.01 0.95
CA ASN A 144 23.28 -3.56 1.02
C ASN A 144 22.01 -2.86 1.47
N GLY A 145 22.13 -1.67 2.08
CA GLY A 145 20.98 -0.86 2.43
C GLY A 145 20.19 -0.46 1.19
N TYR A 146 18.85 -0.53 1.27
CA TYR A 146 17.95 -0.24 0.16
C TYR A 146 16.73 0.54 0.62
N ALA A 147 16.37 1.56 -0.15
CA ALA A 147 15.11 2.29 0.00
C ALA A 147 14.46 2.49 -1.36
N GLU A 148 13.13 2.38 -1.43
CA GLU A 148 12.38 2.44 -2.68
C GLU A 148 11.08 3.21 -2.51
N LEU A 149 10.74 4.04 -3.50
CA LEU A 149 9.47 4.73 -3.64
C LEU A 149 8.70 4.12 -4.80
N LYS A 150 7.42 3.80 -4.56
CA LYS A 150 6.51 3.14 -5.52
C LYS A 150 5.19 3.92 -5.60
N PRO A 151 5.02 4.84 -6.54
CA PRO A 151 3.69 5.28 -6.95
C PRO A 151 2.90 4.09 -7.49
N ALA A 152 1.60 4.06 -7.28
CA ALA A 152 0.72 3.01 -7.76
C ALA A 152 -0.43 3.60 -8.58
N PHE A 153 -0.74 2.96 -9.70
CA PHE A 153 -1.94 3.21 -10.51
C PHE A 153 -2.84 1.99 -10.41
N VAL A 154 -3.95 2.12 -9.72
CA VAL A 154 -4.89 1.03 -9.49
C VAL A 154 -5.77 0.87 -10.73
N LEU A 155 -5.65 -0.25 -11.42
CA LEU A 155 -6.46 -0.59 -12.59
C LEU A 155 -7.77 -1.26 -12.19
N ASN A 156 -7.70 -2.14 -11.20
CA ASN A 156 -8.84 -2.78 -10.56
C ASN A 156 -8.42 -3.31 -9.18
N ARG A 157 -9.33 -3.94 -8.44
CA ARG A 157 -9.05 -4.45 -7.09
C ARG A 157 -7.90 -5.48 -7.01
N ALA A 158 -7.63 -6.20 -8.10
CA ALA A 158 -6.61 -7.23 -8.13
C ALA A 158 -5.30 -6.74 -8.76
N LEU A 159 -5.34 -5.75 -9.67
CA LEU A 159 -4.20 -5.36 -10.48
C LEU A 159 -3.89 -3.88 -10.34
N SER A 160 -2.61 -3.59 -10.05
CA SER A 160 -2.04 -2.25 -10.10
C SER A 160 -0.73 -2.22 -10.90
N LEU A 161 -0.43 -1.05 -11.47
CA LEU A 161 0.87 -0.75 -12.06
C LEU A 161 1.66 0.13 -11.10
N GLU A 162 2.91 -0.25 -10.83
CA GLU A 162 3.78 0.46 -9.89
C GLU A 162 5.11 0.83 -10.57
N PRO A 163 5.24 2.06 -11.09
CA PRO A 163 6.57 2.62 -11.29
C PRO A 163 7.36 2.62 -9.99
N TYR A 164 8.67 2.50 -10.07
CA TYR A 164 9.50 2.52 -8.88
C TYR A 164 10.82 3.22 -9.12
N ILE A 165 11.33 3.81 -8.05
CA ILE A 165 12.68 4.34 -7.98
C ILE A 165 13.27 3.95 -6.63
N GLY A 166 14.41 3.26 -6.65
CA GLY A 166 15.09 2.75 -5.47
C GLY A 166 16.55 3.14 -5.44
N LEU A 167 17.06 3.34 -4.23
CA LEU A 167 18.45 3.68 -3.96
C LEU A 167 19.09 2.53 -3.17
N VAL A 168 20.15 1.94 -3.73
CA VAL A 168 21.01 0.95 -3.06
C VAL A 168 22.24 1.67 -2.52
N LEU A 169 22.51 1.50 -1.24
CA LEU A 169 23.64 2.08 -0.53
C LEU A 169 24.66 0.99 -0.21
N ALA A 170 25.73 0.91 -1.01
CA ALA A 170 26.85 0.00 -0.80
C ALA A 170 28.07 0.76 -0.28
N SER A 171 28.98 0.07 0.41
CA SER A 171 30.24 0.65 0.87
C SER A 171 31.12 1.20 -0.25
N SER A 172 30.95 0.67 -1.47
CA SER A 172 31.72 1.02 -2.68
C SER A 172 31.06 2.09 -3.53
N GLY A 173 29.86 2.55 -3.19
CA GLY A 173 29.13 3.55 -3.95
C GLY A 173 27.62 3.43 -3.78
N ARG A 174 26.90 4.14 -4.66
CA ARG A 174 25.44 4.14 -4.71
C ARG A 174 24.97 3.55 -6.02
N SER A 175 23.80 2.93 -6.01
CA SER A 175 23.18 2.49 -7.26
C SER A 175 21.70 2.88 -7.26
N LEU A 176 21.23 3.28 -8.42
CA LEU A 176 19.85 3.66 -8.66
C LEU A 176 19.15 2.53 -9.41
N LEU A 177 18.09 2.00 -8.84
CA LEU A 177 17.17 1.05 -9.46
C LEU A 177 15.90 1.80 -9.86
N TYR A 178 15.46 1.71 -11.10
CA TYR A 178 14.24 2.38 -11.56
C TYR A 178 13.55 1.56 -12.64
N GLY A 179 12.23 1.67 -12.69
CA GLY A 179 11.45 0.91 -13.68
C GLY A 179 9.96 0.97 -13.40
N ALA A 180 9.27 -0.02 -13.93
CA ALA A 180 7.86 -0.22 -13.68
C ALA A 180 7.56 -1.71 -13.49
N GLY A 181 6.55 -1.99 -12.70
CA GLY A 181 6.06 -3.34 -12.43
C GLY A 181 4.56 -3.41 -12.37
N ALA A 182 4.05 -4.62 -12.45
CA ALA A 182 2.66 -4.97 -12.19
C ALA A 182 2.59 -5.71 -10.86
N VAL A 183 1.58 -5.40 -10.07
CA VAL A 183 1.27 -6.06 -8.80
C VAL A 183 -0.10 -6.70 -8.92
N LEU A 184 -0.16 -8.00 -8.66
CA LEU A 184 -1.38 -8.78 -8.63
C LEU A 184 -1.70 -9.15 -7.18
N ASN A 185 -2.75 -8.58 -6.62
CA ASN A 185 -3.27 -8.93 -5.31
C ASN A 185 -4.10 -10.22 -5.42
N LEU A 186 -3.73 -11.22 -4.65
CA LEU A 186 -4.35 -12.55 -4.70
C LEU A 186 -5.62 -12.66 -3.83
N ALA A 187 -5.70 -11.81 -2.79
CA ALA A 187 -6.82 -11.79 -1.86
C ALA A 187 -7.21 -10.34 -1.50
N PRO A 188 -7.70 -9.55 -2.49
CA PRO A 188 -7.97 -8.11 -2.31
C PRO A 188 -9.10 -7.80 -1.33
N ASP A 189 -9.94 -8.78 -0.99
CA ASP A 189 -11.07 -8.63 -0.08
C ASP A 189 -10.69 -8.89 1.40
N PHE A 190 -9.42 -9.19 1.68
CA PHE A 190 -8.94 -9.44 3.03
C PHE A 190 -7.98 -8.33 3.50
N ALA A 191 -8.00 -8.02 4.79
CA ALA A 191 -7.07 -7.07 5.39
C ALA A 191 -5.60 -7.54 5.31
N LEU A 192 -5.39 -8.84 5.22
CA LEU A 192 -4.11 -9.49 4.98
C LEU A 192 -4.11 -10.04 3.55
N ALA A 193 -3.58 -9.28 2.61
CA ALA A 193 -3.64 -9.58 1.18
C ALA A 193 -2.26 -10.00 0.65
N PRO A 194 -2.05 -11.28 0.35
CA PRO A 194 -0.86 -11.70 -0.38
C PRO A 194 -0.88 -11.18 -1.81
N TYR A 195 0.30 -10.86 -2.35
CA TYR A 195 0.43 -10.39 -3.72
C TYR A 195 1.68 -10.93 -4.39
N VAL A 196 1.69 -10.89 -5.71
CA VAL A 196 2.86 -11.13 -6.54
C VAL A 196 3.20 -9.88 -7.34
N THR A 197 4.48 -9.69 -7.64
CA THR A 197 4.97 -8.56 -8.42
C THR A 197 5.93 -9.02 -9.50
N LEU A 198 5.81 -8.38 -10.68
CA LEU A 198 6.71 -8.53 -11.81
C LEU A 198 7.08 -7.15 -12.32
N GLY A 199 8.34 -6.93 -12.65
CA GLY A 199 8.78 -5.62 -13.13
C GLY A 199 10.06 -5.68 -13.94
N ALA A 200 10.35 -4.58 -14.61
CA ALA A 200 11.58 -4.41 -15.38
C ALA A 200 12.02 -2.93 -15.41
N GLY A 201 13.30 -2.70 -15.69
CA GLY A 201 13.83 -1.35 -15.74
C GLY A 201 15.34 -1.26 -15.88
N GLY A 202 15.91 -0.17 -15.39
CA GLY A 202 17.35 0.11 -15.39
C GLY A 202 17.95 0.06 -13.98
N PHE A 203 19.18 -0.40 -13.92
CA PHE A 203 20.03 -0.38 -12.73
C PHE A 203 21.31 0.40 -13.05
N SER A 204 21.47 1.59 -12.48
CA SER A 204 22.61 2.48 -12.75
C SER A 204 23.53 2.54 -11.54
N THR A 205 24.80 2.19 -11.73
CA THR A 205 25.83 2.27 -10.68
C THR A 205 26.50 3.64 -10.72
N LEU A 206 26.59 4.28 -9.57
CA LEU A 206 27.24 5.56 -9.30
C LEU A 206 28.42 5.31 -8.35
N PRO A 207 29.64 5.07 -8.86
CA PRO A 207 30.79 4.83 -8.01
C PRO A 207 31.15 6.07 -7.18
N ASN A 208 31.78 5.89 -6.02
CA ASN A 208 32.37 7.00 -5.27
C ASN A 208 33.53 7.63 -6.05
N GLU A 209 33.77 8.93 -5.86
CA GLU A 209 34.80 9.70 -6.58
C GLU A 209 36.22 9.13 -6.41
N ASP A 210 36.47 8.44 -5.29
CA ASP A 210 37.75 7.81 -4.98
C ASP A 210 37.99 6.47 -5.70
N ALA A 211 37.00 5.98 -6.43
CA ALA A 211 37.09 4.68 -7.10
C ALA A 211 37.64 4.86 -8.54
N PHE A 212 38.95 4.97 -8.68
CA PHE A 212 39.70 5.21 -9.94
C PHE A 212 39.41 4.25 -11.12
N ALA A 213 38.69 3.13 -10.88
CA ALA A 213 38.52 2.07 -11.87
C ALA A 213 37.06 1.73 -12.20
N LEU A 214 36.07 2.37 -11.56
CA LEU A 214 34.66 2.04 -11.79
C LEU A 214 33.99 3.07 -12.68
N GLN A 215 33.62 2.64 -13.88
CA GLN A 215 32.82 3.45 -14.81
C GLN A 215 31.34 3.39 -14.43
N ARG A 216 30.62 4.48 -14.68
CA ARG A 216 29.16 4.51 -14.61
C ARG A 216 28.61 3.50 -15.61
N GLN A 217 27.88 2.52 -15.14
CA GLN A 217 27.27 1.47 -15.95
C GLN A 217 25.77 1.43 -15.69
N THR A 218 25.01 1.29 -16.75
CA THR A 218 23.56 1.05 -16.67
C THR A 218 23.26 -0.32 -17.24
N LEU A 219 22.64 -1.16 -16.43
CA LEU A 219 22.22 -2.52 -16.78
C LEU A 219 20.70 -2.56 -16.90
N PHE A 220 20.20 -3.38 -17.80
CA PHE A 220 18.79 -3.77 -17.79
C PHE A 220 18.55 -4.74 -16.64
N HIS A 221 17.37 -4.67 -16.01
CA HIS A 221 16.96 -5.66 -15.03
C HIS A 221 15.52 -6.11 -15.22
N ALA A 222 15.26 -7.35 -14.82
CA ALA A 222 13.93 -7.87 -14.61
C ALA A 222 13.80 -8.33 -13.15
N ARG A 223 12.67 -8.08 -12.52
CA ARG A 223 12.43 -8.52 -11.16
C ARG A 223 11.11 -9.26 -11.03
N ALA A 224 11.08 -10.26 -10.15
CA ALA A 224 9.90 -11.00 -9.79
C ALA A 224 9.90 -11.26 -8.28
N GLY A 225 8.74 -11.24 -7.68
CA GLY A 225 8.63 -11.47 -6.25
C GLY A 225 7.21 -11.52 -5.76
N GLY A 226 7.07 -11.40 -4.47
CA GLY A 226 5.78 -11.36 -3.81
C GLY A 226 5.91 -10.80 -2.40
N GLY A 227 4.78 -10.62 -1.79
CA GLY A 227 4.72 -10.02 -0.47
C GLY A 227 3.36 -10.11 0.15
N LEU A 228 3.22 -9.33 1.21
CA LEU A 228 2.03 -9.26 2.02
C LEU A 228 1.68 -7.79 2.26
N LEU A 229 0.44 -7.43 1.96
CA LEU A 229 -0.17 -6.17 2.36
C LEU A 229 -0.99 -6.40 3.63
N VAL A 230 -0.70 -5.66 4.69
CA VAL A 230 -1.55 -5.58 5.87
C VAL A 230 -2.23 -4.22 5.84
N SER A 231 -3.51 -4.21 5.60
CA SER A 231 -4.27 -2.98 5.40
C SER A 231 -5.02 -2.56 6.65
N LEU A 232 -5.01 -1.26 6.90
CA LEU A 232 -5.69 -0.63 8.00
C LEU A 232 -6.86 0.23 7.48
N ARG A 233 -7.89 0.37 8.26
CA ARG A 233 -9.11 1.14 7.95
C ARG A 233 -8.89 2.56 7.40
N TRP A 234 -7.80 3.23 7.78
CA TRP A 234 -7.46 4.60 7.36
C TRP A 234 -6.74 4.71 6.02
N ARG A 235 -6.90 3.72 5.13
CA ARG A 235 -6.19 3.63 3.85
C ARG A 235 -4.66 3.50 3.97
N ILE A 236 -4.17 3.18 5.15
CA ILE A 236 -2.77 2.90 5.40
C ILE A 236 -2.53 1.41 5.21
N THR A 237 -1.48 1.07 4.49
CA THR A 237 -1.06 -0.31 4.28
C THR A 237 0.37 -0.50 4.77
N LEU A 238 0.60 -1.55 5.53
CA LEU A 238 1.93 -2.09 5.78
C LEU A 238 2.27 -3.05 4.65
N ARG A 239 3.47 -2.95 4.11
CA ARG A 239 3.94 -3.78 3.00
C ARG A 239 5.19 -4.52 3.40
N LEU A 240 5.19 -5.85 3.21
CA LEU A 240 6.38 -6.70 3.29
C LEU A 240 6.57 -7.33 1.92
N GLU A 241 7.78 -7.26 1.39
CA GLU A 241 8.07 -7.72 0.02
C GLU A 241 9.42 -8.40 -0.04
N MET A 242 9.46 -9.50 -0.77
CA MET A 242 10.68 -10.19 -1.17
C MET A 242 10.71 -10.24 -2.70
N THR A 243 11.80 -9.76 -3.30
CA THR A 243 11.98 -9.82 -4.76
C THR A 243 13.33 -10.40 -5.13
N ASN A 244 13.34 -11.07 -6.26
CA ASN A 244 14.52 -11.53 -6.96
C ASN A 244 14.70 -10.66 -8.20
N THR A 245 15.87 -10.07 -8.38
CA THR A 245 16.21 -9.17 -9.48
C THR A 245 17.34 -9.79 -10.29
N LEU A 246 17.08 -10.02 -11.57
CA LEU A 246 18.08 -10.41 -12.55
C LEU A 246 18.63 -9.16 -13.24
N LEU A 247 19.93 -8.95 -13.12
CA LEU A 247 20.67 -7.87 -13.77
C LEU A 247 21.34 -8.44 -15.01
N PHE A 248 21.07 -7.89 -16.19
CA PHE A 248 21.59 -8.37 -17.46
C PHE A 248 22.75 -7.49 -17.91
N ASP A 249 23.90 -8.11 -18.11
CA ASP A 249 25.07 -7.55 -18.81
C ASP A 249 25.22 -8.22 -20.18
N ALA A 250 26.05 -7.68 -21.06
CA ALA A 250 26.18 -8.13 -22.45
C ALA A 250 26.42 -9.64 -22.59
N ASP A 251 27.25 -10.23 -21.70
CA ASP A 251 27.66 -11.64 -21.78
C ASP A 251 27.34 -12.44 -20.51
N SER A 252 26.63 -11.85 -19.53
CA SER A 252 26.37 -12.48 -18.24
C SER A 252 25.12 -11.92 -17.56
N TYR A 253 24.65 -12.63 -16.55
CA TYR A 253 23.62 -12.12 -15.66
C TYR A 253 24.05 -12.27 -14.19
N ALA A 254 23.57 -11.37 -13.36
CA ALA A 254 23.71 -11.46 -11.92
C ALA A 254 22.33 -11.52 -11.28
N ASN A 255 22.24 -12.26 -10.17
CA ASN A 255 21.02 -12.39 -9.39
C ASN A 255 21.20 -11.66 -8.06
N ALA A 256 20.26 -10.79 -7.72
CA ALA A 256 20.21 -10.06 -6.48
C ALA A 256 18.87 -10.25 -5.79
N GLN A 257 18.89 -10.47 -4.48
CA GLN A 257 17.68 -10.62 -3.69
C GLN A 257 17.44 -9.37 -2.84
N SER A 258 16.18 -8.95 -2.73
CA SER A 258 15.79 -7.88 -1.82
C SER A 258 14.69 -8.32 -0.86
N TYR A 259 14.79 -7.77 0.36
CA TYR A 259 13.80 -7.92 1.42
C TYR A 259 13.49 -6.53 1.95
N VAL A 260 12.27 -6.10 1.78
CA VAL A 260 11.87 -4.74 2.15
C VAL A 260 10.57 -4.74 2.94
N GLY A 261 10.44 -3.77 3.82
CA GLY A 261 9.21 -3.47 4.53
C GLY A 261 8.93 -1.97 4.47
N GLY A 262 7.66 -1.59 4.56
CA GLY A 262 7.33 -0.18 4.50
C GLY A 262 5.85 0.12 4.66
N LEU A 263 5.52 1.36 4.35
CA LEU A 263 4.19 1.92 4.46
C LEU A 263 3.71 2.38 3.08
N GLY A 264 2.43 2.25 2.86
CA GLY A 264 1.74 2.79 1.69
C GLY A 264 0.40 3.36 2.04
N SER A 265 -0.15 4.13 1.11
CA SER A 265 -1.52 4.63 1.16
C SER A 265 -2.12 4.60 -0.22
N TYR A 266 -3.43 4.29 -0.28
CA TYR A 266 -4.23 4.30 -1.52
C TYR A 266 -5.28 5.41 -1.45
N PHE A 267 -5.51 6.12 -2.56
CA PHE A 267 -6.44 7.27 -2.65
C PHE A 267 -7.14 7.33 -4.01
#